data_e7f1952446f21eacc99193c3bc727a8b
#
_entry.id   e7f1952446f21eacc99193c3bc727a8b
#
_cell.length_a   1.000
_cell.length_b   1.000
_cell.length_c   1.000
_cell.angle_alpha   90.00
_cell.angle_beta   90.00
_cell.angle_gamma   90.00
#
_symmetry.space_group_name_H-M   'P 1'
#
loop_
_entity.id
_entity.type
_entity.pdbx_description
1 polymer ?
#
loop_
_entity_poly.entity_id
_entity_poly.type
_entity_poly.pdbx_seq_one_letter_code
_entity_poly.pdbx_strand_id
1 'polypeptide(L)'
;MRKDICAIYAPFHPLTPKYSYKGIFMLLILHPNIQESDPAFKKTMSHLQQLSGVKIKQHEVSGQLQSLREIYLLGDTHALDIEEIESLPAVEKVIRISEEYRILGRHKTQGGRSGFHYQGLAFDQESLHIFAGLCAVDNPKHVEEMLRALQANGLNCTRMGAYKPRTNPYAFQGHGKDCLPWVFDLAGKYGIKVIAMEVTHESHMHEIDKALADAGRPCGVIMQIGTRNTQNFELLKAIGKQSEYPALLKRGFGITLNESLNAAEYLASEGNSQVIFCLRGMKSEFGAPHRNMVDFAQVPTVKRLTRMPVCIDPSHSVGSRDIAPDGVLELCHATAQGVLAGANMVLVDFHPAPTKALVDGPQALTLNELEPFLKDMEIARKAYLERVTVWQDA
;
A
#
# COMPACT_ATOMS: atom_id res chain seq x y z
N MET A 1 -17.34 49.96 15.24
CA MET A 1 -16.41 49.80 16.37
C MET A 1 -15.49 48.60 16.05
N ARG A 2 -14.34 48.88 15.45
CA ARG A 2 -13.22 47.92 15.32
C ARG A 2 -12.41 48.02 16.59
N LYS A 3 -12.19 46.95 17.34
CA LYS A 3 -11.14 46.84 18.35
C LYS A 3 -10.48 45.48 18.25
N ASP A 4 -9.28 45.53 17.76
CA ASP A 4 -8.05 44.87 18.24
C ASP A 4 -8.12 43.42 18.72
N ILE A 5 -7.83 42.50 17.78
CA ILE A 5 -7.24 41.21 18.09
C ILE A 5 -5.81 41.25 17.52
N CYS A 6 -4.93 41.94 18.24
CA CYS A 6 -3.50 41.87 18.03
C CYS A 6 -2.86 41.67 19.42
N ALA A 7 -2.07 40.66 19.54
CA ALA A 7 -1.16 40.27 20.63
C ALA A 7 -1.51 38.94 21.30
N ILE A 8 -1.04 37.85 20.70
CA ILE A 8 -0.26 36.80 21.39
C ILE A 8 0.56 36.10 20.26
N TYR A 9 1.60 36.73 19.76
CA TYR A 9 2.71 36.04 19.10
C TYR A 9 3.94 36.20 19.97
N ALA A 10 4.13 35.27 20.89
CA ALA A 10 5.49 34.99 21.39
C ALA A 10 6.24 34.29 20.23
N PRO A 11 7.51 34.64 19.97
CA PRO A 11 8.29 33.99 18.93
C PRO A 11 8.41 32.50 19.26
N PHE A 12 7.79 31.66 18.44
CA PHE A 12 8.06 30.23 18.45
C PHE A 12 9.52 30.05 18.05
N HIS A 13 10.37 29.75 19.04
CA HIS A 13 11.63 29.09 18.74
C HIS A 13 11.29 27.77 18.06
N PRO A 14 11.83 27.47 16.88
CA PRO A 14 11.66 26.18 16.29
C PRO A 14 12.33 25.17 17.24
N LEU A 15 11.52 24.38 17.95
CA LEU A 15 11.96 23.15 18.53
C LEU A 15 12.42 22.27 17.37
N THR A 16 13.72 22.32 17.08
CA THR A 16 14.35 21.31 16.22
C THR A 16 14.05 19.97 16.88
N PRO A 17 13.28 19.07 16.23
CA PRO A 17 13.08 17.76 16.79
C PRO A 17 14.44 17.08 16.85
N LYS A 18 14.91 16.80 18.05
CA LYS A 18 16.05 15.88 18.30
C LYS A 18 15.63 14.43 17.99
N TYR A 19 15.03 14.19 16.84
CA TYR A 19 14.98 12.89 16.24
C TYR A 19 16.10 12.86 15.19
N SER A 20 17.27 12.44 15.65
CA SER A 20 18.35 11.98 14.81
C SER A 20 17.79 10.87 13.92
N TYR A 21 17.45 11.19 12.67
CA TYR A 21 17.28 10.20 11.61
C TYR A 21 18.62 9.51 11.39
N LYS A 22 18.84 8.44 12.14
CA LYS A 22 19.95 7.52 11.89
C LYS A 22 19.60 6.74 10.63
N GLY A 23 20.14 7.15 9.48
CA GLY A 23 20.01 6.33 8.30
C GLY A 23 19.99 7.04 6.95
N ILE A 24 20.66 8.19 6.80
CA ILE A 24 21.01 8.65 5.46
C ILE A 24 22.27 7.88 5.06
N PHE A 25 22.19 7.16 3.96
CA PHE A 25 23.33 6.45 3.43
C PHE A 25 23.43 6.67 1.93
N MET A 26 24.64 6.49 1.43
CA MET A 26 24.94 6.62 0.02
C MET A 26 25.36 5.24 -0.47
N LEU A 27 24.83 4.84 -1.60
CA LEU A 27 25.19 3.61 -2.29
C LEU A 27 26.09 3.96 -3.48
N LEU A 28 27.25 3.36 -3.53
CA LEU A 28 28.15 3.40 -4.66
C LEU A 28 28.06 2.08 -5.42
N ILE A 29 27.79 2.15 -6.69
CA ILE A 29 27.86 1.03 -7.61
C ILE A 29 29.23 1.12 -8.29
N LEU A 30 30.03 0.08 -8.17
CA LEU A 30 31.34 0.04 -8.79
C LEU A 30 31.24 -0.51 -10.22
N HIS A 31 32.24 -0.18 -11.04
CA HIS A 31 32.35 -0.75 -12.39
C HIS A 31 32.28 -2.28 -12.35
N PRO A 32 31.62 -2.92 -13.33
CA PRO A 32 31.48 -4.38 -13.37
C PRO A 32 32.83 -5.09 -13.35
N ASN A 33 32.89 -6.23 -12.67
CA ASN A 33 34.06 -7.12 -12.57
C ASN A 33 35.31 -6.50 -11.92
N ILE A 34 35.18 -5.35 -11.25
CA ILE A 34 36.31 -4.75 -10.53
C ILE A 34 36.74 -5.64 -9.35
N GLN A 35 38.06 -5.84 -9.21
CA GLN A 35 38.66 -6.68 -8.17
C GLN A 35 39.30 -5.84 -7.06
N GLU A 36 39.37 -6.39 -5.84
CA GLU A 36 40.04 -5.72 -4.71
C GLU A 36 41.50 -5.41 -4.93
N SER A 37 42.14 -6.20 -5.81
CA SER A 37 43.56 -6.00 -6.22
C SER A 37 43.73 -4.74 -7.08
N ASP A 38 42.70 -4.27 -7.76
CA ASP A 38 42.79 -3.22 -8.74
C ASP A 38 43.19 -1.87 -8.11
N PRO A 39 44.12 -1.13 -8.76
CA PRO A 39 44.54 0.18 -8.26
C PRO A 39 43.40 1.17 -8.11
N ALA A 40 42.40 1.12 -9.00
CA ALA A 40 41.19 1.94 -8.94
C ALA A 40 40.37 1.66 -7.68
N PHE A 41 40.17 0.37 -7.34
CA PHE A 41 39.48 -0.04 -6.12
C PHE A 41 40.21 0.44 -4.87
N LYS A 42 41.54 0.18 -4.80
CA LYS A 42 42.35 0.59 -3.64
C LYS A 42 42.37 2.09 -3.42
N LYS A 43 42.46 2.89 -4.49
CA LYS A 43 42.41 4.35 -4.41
C LYS A 43 41.03 4.83 -3.92
N THR A 44 39.93 4.27 -4.44
CA THR A 44 38.56 4.57 -4.00
C THR A 44 38.39 4.21 -2.54
N MET A 45 38.76 3.02 -2.10
CA MET A 45 38.62 2.61 -0.69
C MET A 45 39.45 3.46 0.25
N SER A 46 40.68 3.85 -0.14
CA SER A 46 41.52 4.75 0.65
C SER A 46 40.87 6.12 0.86
N HIS A 47 40.22 6.67 -0.17
CA HIS A 47 39.49 7.92 -0.06
C HIS A 47 38.26 7.77 0.88
N LEU A 48 37.45 6.73 0.67
CA LEU A 48 36.25 6.50 1.46
C LEU A 48 36.57 6.26 2.94
N GLN A 49 37.65 5.60 3.28
CA GLN A 49 38.11 5.37 4.67
C GLN A 49 38.52 6.64 5.41
N GLN A 50 38.81 7.73 4.70
CA GLN A 50 39.16 9.03 5.30
C GLN A 50 37.90 9.86 5.65
N LEU A 51 36.70 9.44 5.19
CA LEU A 51 35.46 10.14 5.49
C LEU A 51 35.10 9.99 6.97
N SER A 52 34.92 11.11 7.67
CA SER A 52 34.53 11.12 9.07
C SER A 52 33.02 10.87 9.24
N GLY A 53 32.62 10.15 10.28
CA GLY A 53 31.20 9.94 10.61
C GLY A 53 30.46 8.91 9.73
N VAL A 54 31.18 8.19 8.88
CA VAL A 54 30.62 7.22 7.94
C VAL A 54 31.20 5.83 8.18
N LYS A 55 30.34 4.81 8.18
CA LYS A 55 30.74 3.39 8.17
C LYS A 55 30.61 2.84 6.76
N ILE A 56 31.61 2.12 6.31
CA ILE A 56 31.66 1.48 5.01
C ILE A 56 31.22 0.02 5.15
N LYS A 57 30.25 -0.41 4.34
CA LYS A 57 29.84 -1.81 4.20
C LYS A 57 29.91 -2.17 2.72
N GLN A 58 30.52 -3.30 2.41
CA GLN A 58 30.62 -3.81 1.04
C GLN A 58 29.67 -4.99 0.86
N HIS A 59 29.12 -5.09 -0.33
CA HIS A 59 28.28 -6.20 -0.76
C HIS A 59 28.66 -6.60 -2.19
N GLU A 60 28.79 -7.88 -2.45
CA GLU A 60 29.08 -8.42 -3.78
C GLU A 60 27.88 -9.25 -4.25
N VAL A 61 27.38 -8.91 -5.42
CA VAL A 61 26.30 -9.63 -6.11
C VAL A 61 26.90 -10.32 -7.32
N SER A 62 26.98 -11.65 -7.28
CA SER A 62 27.51 -12.45 -8.39
C SER A 62 26.35 -12.94 -9.26
N GLY A 63 26.32 -12.49 -10.51
CA GLY A 63 25.44 -12.99 -11.56
C GLY A 63 26.12 -14.06 -12.43
N GLN A 64 25.37 -14.66 -13.37
CA GLN A 64 25.94 -15.67 -14.28
C GLN A 64 26.96 -15.10 -15.27
N LEU A 65 26.90 -13.81 -15.60
CA LEU A 65 27.74 -13.17 -16.61
C LEU A 65 28.75 -12.16 -16.05
N GLN A 66 28.44 -11.58 -14.90
CA GLN A 66 29.27 -10.55 -14.26
C GLN A 66 29.03 -10.48 -12.75
N SER A 67 30.04 -10.01 -12.01
CA SER A 67 29.90 -9.62 -10.62
C SER A 67 29.75 -8.11 -10.50
N LEU A 68 28.81 -7.68 -9.64
CA LEU A 68 28.61 -6.29 -9.29
C LEU A 68 29.00 -6.07 -7.83
N ARG A 69 29.80 -5.04 -7.57
CA ARG A 69 30.22 -4.68 -6.22
C ARG A 69 29.56 -3.38 -5.81
N GLU A 70 28.94 -3.39 -4.64
CA GLU A 70 28.24 -2.27 -4.04
C GLU A 70 28.94 -1.84 -2.75
N ILE A 71 29.10 -0.53 -2.55
CA ILE A 71 29.61 0.05 -1.31
C ILE A 71 28.53 0.91 -0.68
N TYR A 72 28.19 0.61 0.57
CA TYR A 72 27.26 1.38 1.39
C TYR A 72 28.02 2.28 2.33
N LEU A 73 27.81 3.59 2.22
CA LEU A 73 28.28 4.58 3.17
C LEU A 73 27.15 4.84 4.17
N LEU A 74 27.31 4.38 5.40
CA LEU A 74 26.29 4.44 6.46
C LEU A 74 26.67 5.50 7.48
N GLY A 75 25.80 6.48 7.72
CA GLY A 75 26.03 7.56 8.68
C GLY A 75 25.62 8.91 8.11
N ASP A 76 26.28 9.98 8.56
CA ASP A 76 25.99 11.33 8.08
C ASP A 76 26.65 11.56 6.71
N THR A 77 25.91 11.19 5.66
CA THR A 77 26.35 11.40 4.27
C THR A 77 25.81 12.69 3.65
N HIS A 78 25.12 13.53 4.43
CA HIS A 78 24.53 14.79 3.93
C HIS A 78 25.59 15.77 3.43
N ALA A 79 26.70 15.83 4.14
CA ALA A 79 27.82 16.74 3.83
C ALA A 79 28.71 16.25 2.69
N LEU A 80 28.54 14.99 2.23
CA LEU A 80 29.34 14.44 1.16
C LEU A 80 28.89 14.98 -0.19
N ASP A 81 29.79 15.42 -1.00
CA ASP A 81 29.53 15.81 -2.39
C ASP A 81 29.39 14.57 -3.27
N ILE A 82 28.25 14.46 -3.97
CA ILE A 82 27.97 13.34 -4.86
C ILE A 82 28.95 13.35 -6.04
N GLU A 83 29.24 14.51 -6.62
CA GLU A 83 30.13 14.65 -7.79
C GLU A 83 31.56 14.23 -7.43
N GLU A 84 32.02 14.60 -6.23
CA GLU A 84 33.33 14.18 -5.72
C GLU A 84 33.42 12.66 -5.60
N ILE A 85 32.42 12.03 -4.95
CA ILE A 85 32.38 10.57 -4.76
C ILE A 85 32.22 9.82 -6.10
N GLU A 86 31.41 10.36 -7.02
CA GLU A 86 31.20 9.77 -8.35
C GLU A 86 32.44 9.89 -9.25
N SER A 87 33.30 10.85 -8.99
CA SER A 87 34.59 11.00 -9.69
C SER A 87 35.68 9.97 -9.31
N LEU A 88 35.42 9.18 -8.26
CA LEU A 88 36.37 8.16 -7.82
C LEU A 88 36.53 7.03 -8.85
N PRO A 89 37.75 6.56 -9.10
CA PRO A 89 38.07 5.76 -10.28
C PRO A 89 37.43 4.37 -10.35
N ALA A 90 36.92 3.85 -9.23
CA ALA A 90 36.20 2.58 -9.22
C ALA A 90 34.68 2.74 -9.27
N VAL A 91 34.15 3.97 -9.15
CA VAL A 91 32.71 4.25 -9.02
C VAL A 91 32.12 4.45 -10.41
N GLU A 92 31.12 3.67 -10.73
CA GLU A 92 30.30 3.84 -11.94
C GLU A 92 29.15 4.79 -11.68
N LYS A 93 28.53 4.70 -10.47
CA LYS A 93 27.38 5.50 -10.11
C LYS A 93 27.26 5.67 -8.61
N VAL A 94 26.83 6.87 -8.18
CA VAL A 94 26.47 7.17 -6.79
C VAL A 94 24.97 7.39 -6.68
N ILE A 95 24.35 6.72 -5.69
CA ILE A 95 22.94 6.88 -5.36
C ILE A 95 22.86 7.33 -3.92
N ARG A 96 22.44 8.58 -3.70
CA ARG A 96 22.12 9.04 -2.34
C ARG A 96 20.78 8.45 -1.94
N ILE A 97 20.81 7.55 -0.98
CA ILE A 97 19.60 6.93 -0.43
C ILE A 97 19.16 7.83 0.72
N SER A 98 18.29 8.78 0.38
CA SER A 98 17.69 9.69 1.35
C SER A 98 16.52 9.05 2.08
N GLU A 99 16.04 7.90 1.61
CA GLU A 99 14.85 7.23 2.14
C GLU A 99 15.03 5.71 2.20
N GLU A 100 14.30 5.09 3.14
CA GLU A 100 14.40 3.64 3.41
C GLU A 100 13.77 2.80 2.28
N TYR A 101 12.87 3.38 1.47
CA TYR A 101 12.19 2.67 0.36
C TYR A 101 12.92 2.91 -0.94
N ARG A 102 13.67 1.90 -1.42
CA ARG A 102 14.53 2.02 -2.59
C ARG A 102 13.77 1.86 -3.90
N ILE A 103 12.86 0.88 -3.95
CA ILE A 103 12.13 0.49 -5.17
C ILE A 103 10.80 1.23 -5.24
N LEU A 104 10.05 1.27 -4.14
CA LEU A 104 8.72 1.89 -4.08
C LEU A 104 8.75 3.38 -3.75
N GLY A 105 9.87 3.90 -3.27
CA GLY A 105 10.03 5.30 -2.90
C GLY A 105 9.97 6.26 -4.09
N ARG A 106 9.60 7.51 -3.82
CA ARG A 106 9.60 8.59 -4.79
C ARG A 106 10.93 9.33 -4.75
N HIS A 107 11.84 9.00 -5.65
CA HIS A 107 13.15 9.63 -5.75
C HIS A 107 13.13 10.79 -6.74
N LYS A 108 13.86 11.87 -6.44
CA LYS A 108 13.90 13.11 -7.27
C LYS A 108 14.38 12.86 -8.71
N THR A 109 15.20 11.84 -8.93
CA THR A 109 15.81 11.52 -10.23
C THR A 109 15.02 10.52 -11.07
N GLN A 110 13.99 9.89 -10.52
CA GLN A 110 13.17 8.91 -11.23
C GLN A 110 11.85 9.54 -11.68
N GLY A 111 11.85 10.16 -12.86
CA GLY A 111 10.63 10.55 -13.59
C GLY A 111 9.91 9.31 -14.14
N GLY A 112 9.36 8.45 -13.29
CA GLY A 112 8.62 7.28 -13.70
C GLY A 112 7.14 7.39 -13.29
N ARG A 113 6.23 6.86 -14.12
CA ARG A 113 4.82 6.71 -13.76
C ARG A 113 4.70 5.90 -12.47
N SER A 114 3.87 6.37 -11.56
CA SER A 114 3.51 5.64 -10.35
C SER A 114 2.43 4.62 -10.70
N GLY A 115 2.62 3.36 -10.31
CA GLY A 115 1.59 2.35 -10.48
C GLY A 115 1.91 1.29 -11.54
N PHE A 116 0.91 0.50 -11.86
CA PHE A 116 0.99 -0.65 -12.77
C PHE A 116 -0.34 -0.86 -13.50
N HIS A 117 -0.34 -1.73 -14.52
CA HIS A 117 -1.55 -2.17 -15.21
C HIS A 117 -1.82 -3.64 -14.88
N TYR A 118 -3.07 -3.95 -14.59
CA TYR A 118 -3.51 -5.31 -14.31
C TYR A 118 -4.93 -5.55 -14.82
N GLN A 119 -5.16 -6.62 -15.55
CA GLN A 119 -6.47 -6.97 -16.17
C GLN A 119 -7.11 -5.81 -16.96
N GLY A 120 -6.28 -5.05 -17.66
CA GLY A 120 -6.72 -3.89 -18.45
C GLY A 120 -7.12 -2.66 -17.64
N LEU A 121 -6.82 -2.63 -16.34
CA LEU A 121 -7.04 -1.48 -15.46
C LEU A 121 -5.70 -0.86 -15.02
N ALA A 122 -5.66 0.47 -14.96
CA ALA A 122 -4.53 1.21 -14.41
C ALA A 122 -4.70 1.37 -12.90
N PHE A 123 -3.75 0.86 -12.13
CA PHE A 123 -3.64 1.09 -10.69
C PHE A 123 -2.48 2.05 -10.44
N ASP A 124 -2.79 3.33 -10.37
CA ASP A 124 -1.82 4.42 -10.23
C ASP A 124 -2.31 5.50 -9.24
N GLN A 125 -1.56 6.59 -9.12
CA GLN A 125 -1.93 7.69 -8.23
C GLN A 125 -2.94 8.68 -8.84
N GLU A 126 -3.44 8.41 -10.03
CA GLU A 126 -4.45 9.22 -10.74
C GLU A 126 -5.81 8.51 -10.79
N SER A 127 -5.83 7.19 -10.76
CA SER A 127 -7.05 6.38 -10.79
C SER A 127 -7.82 6.38 -9.47
N LEU A 128 -9.09 5.96 -9.51
CA LEU A 128 -9.89 5.61 -8.34
C LEU A 128 -10.70 4.35 -8.66
N HIS A 129 -10.51 3.30 -7.87
CA HIS A 129 -11.24 2.04 -7.99
C HIS A 129 -12.03 1.73 -6.72
N ILE A 130 -13.29 1.30 -6.85
CA ILE A 130 -14.13 0.86 -5.74
C ILE A 130 -14.16 -0.67 -5.72
N PHE A 131 -13.70 -1.24 -4.63
CA PHE A 131 -13.69 -2.67 -4.34
C PHE A 131 -14.72 -2.96 -3.25
N ALA A 132 -15.98 -2.94 -3.63
CA ALA A 132 -17.09 -3.29 -2.77
C ALA A 132 -17.33 -4.80 -2.79
N GLY A 133 -17.59 -5.42 -1.63
CA GLY A 133 -17.86 -6.86 -1.59
C GLY A 133 -17.80 -7.46 -0.19
N LEU A 134 -17.86 -8.79 -0.13
CA LEU A 134 -17.93 -9.53 1.12
C LEU A 134 -16.57 -9.56 1.84
N CYS A 135 -16.56 -9.21 3.13
CA CYS A 135 -15.37 -9.36 3.96
C CYS A 135 -14.91 -10.81 4.02
N ALA A 136 -15.85 -11.72 4.17
CA ALA A 136 -15.64 -13.15 3.95
C ALA A 136 -16.74 -13.70 3.05
N VAL A 137 -16.36 -14.57 2.15
CA VAL A 137 -17.30 -15.38 1.35
C VAL A 137 -18.07 -16.29 2.29
N ASP A 138 -19.39 -16.24 2.24
CA ASP A 138 -20.28 -17.05 3.10
C ASP A 138 -21.02 -18.14 2.33
N ASN A 139 -21.70 -17.80 1.23
CA ASN A 139 -22.39 -18.77 0.36
C ASN A 139 -22.53 -18.26 -1.08
N PRO A 140 -22.75 -19.15 -2.06
CA PRO A 140 -22.86 -18.79 -3.47
C PRO A 140 -23.97 -17.76 -3.76
N LYS A 141 -25.09 -17.84 -3.06
CA LYS A 141 -26.23 -16.93 -3.28
C LYS A 141 -25.86 -15.48 -2.93
N HIS A 142 -25.24 -15.25 -1.79
CA HIS A 142 -24.84 -13.91 -1.36
C HIS A 142 -23.75 -13.35 -2.28
N VAL A 143 -22.80 -14.19 -2.71
CA VAL A 143 -21.79 -13.76 -3.68
C VAL A 143 -22.45 -13.39 -5.01
N GLU A 144 -23.36 -14.21 -5.52
CA GLU A 144 -24.07 -13.92 -6.77
C GLU A 144 -24.91 -12.63 -6.68
N GLU A 145 -25.64 -12.41 -5.60
CA GLU A 145 -26.41 -11.19 -5.36
C GLU A 145 -25.48 -9.94 -5.34
N MET A 146 -24.34 -10.04 -4.66
CA MET A 146 -23.34 -8.97 -4.64
C MET A 146 -22.78 -8.67 -6.03
N LEU A 147 -22.32 -9.69 -6.76
CA LEU A 147 -21.72 -9.49 -8.07
C LEU A 147 -22.71 -8.97 -9.10
N ARG A 148 -23.98 -9.38 -9.02
CA ARG A 148 -25.07 -8.82 -9.84
C ARG A 148 -25.29 -7.32 -9.54
N ALA A 149 -25.26 -6.93 -8.27
CA ALA A 149 -25.37 -5.52 -7.88
C ALA A 149 -24.18 -4.70 -8.38
N LEU A 150 -22.95 -5.24 -8.33
CA LEU A 150 -21.77 -4.58 -8.90
C LEU A 150 -21.90 -4.37 -10.41
N GLN A 151 -22.27 -5.43 -11.14
CA GLN A 151 -22.47 -5.35 -12.59
C GLN A 151 -23.54 -4.31 -12.97
N ALA A 152 -24.66 -4.29 -12.23
CA ALA A 152 -25.76 -3.32 -12.47
C ALA A 152 -25.30 -1.86 -12.24
N ASN A 153 -24.28 -1.63 -11.42
CA ASN A 153 -23.71 -0.33 -11.14
C ASN A 153 -22.39 -0.06 -11.92
N GLY A 154 -22.08 -0.87 -12.94
CA GLY A 154 -20.91 -0.68 -13.78
C GLY A 154 -19.55 -0.96 -13.10
N LEU A 155 -19.56 -1.59 -11.94
CA LEU A 155 -18.34 -1.96 -11.21
C LEU A 155 -17.81 -3.33 -11.68
N ASN A 156 -16.51 -3.40 -11.88
CA ASN A 156 -15.80 -4.60 -12.32
C ASN A 156 -14.69 -5.04 -11.37
N CYS A 157 -14.64 -4.44 -10.19
CA CYS A 157 -13.70 -4.79 -9.13
C CYS A 157 -14.48 -5.13 -7.85
N THR A 158 -13.97 -6.10 -7.08
CA THR A 158 -14.59 -6.51 -5.83
C THR A 158 -13.57 -7.02 -4.82
N ARG A 159 -14.00 -7.16 -3.57
CA ARG A 159 -13.30 -7.95 -2.55
C ARG A 159 -14.11 -9.19 -2.21
N MET A 160 -13.44 -10.34 -2.07
CA MET A 160 -14.05 -11.60 -1.65
C MET A 160 -13.04 -12.38 -0.81
N GLY A 161 -13.26 -12.45 0.51
CA GLY A 161 -12.34 -13.11 1.43
C GLY A 161 -12.57 -14.60 1.51
N ALA A 162 -11.75 -15.43 0.86
CA ALA A 162 -11.79 -16.88 1.00
C ALA A 162 -11.11 -17.36 2.29
N TYR A 163 -10.02 -16.73 2.67
CA TYR A 163 -9.21 -17.03 3.86
C TYR A 163 -9.33 -15.89 4.87
N LYS A 164 -9.53 -16.22 6.15
CA LYS A 164 -9.75 -15.21 7.20
C LYS A 164 -8.89 -15.47 8.44
N PRO A 165 -7.86 -14.65 8.70
CA PRO A 165 -7.12 -14.75 9.95
C PRO A 165 -7.99 -14.22 11.09
N ARG A 166 -8.20 -15.03 12.12
CA ARG A 166 -9.03 -14.65 13.27
C ARG A 166 -8.21 -14.64 14.54
N THR A 167 -8.53 -13.69 15.44
CA THR A 167 -7.91 -13.65 16.77
C THR A 167 -8.41 -14.81 17.65
N ASN A 168 -9.68 -15.19 17.45
CA ASN A 168 -10.27 -16.33 18.13
C ASN A 168 -10.20 -17.58 17.21
N PRO A 169 -9.55 -18.67 17.62
CA PRO A 169 -9.40 -19.87 16.79
C PRO A 169 -10.73 -20.58 16.52
N TYR A 170 -11.76 -20.35 17.32
CA TYR A 170 -13.10 -20.94 17.14
C TYR A 170 -14.01 -20.11 16.21
N ALA A 171 -13.57 -18.92 15.80
CA ALA A 171 -14.31 -18.11 14.83
C ALA A 171 -14.15 -18.68 13.41
N PHE A 172 -15.10 -18.36 12.53
CA PHE A 172 -15.07 -18.77 11.12
C PHE A 172 -13.78 -18.32 10.42
N GLN A 173 -13.02 -19.27 9.87
CA GLN A 173 -11.69 -19.04 9.27
C GLN A 173 -11.73 -18.80 7.76
N GLY A 174 -12.91 -18.71 7.15
CA GLY A 174 -13.13 -18.73 5.71
C GLY A 174 -13.38 -20.13 5.17
N HIS A 175 -13.91 -20.23 3.96
CA HIS A 175 -14.08 -21.51 3.26
C HIS A 175 -12.78 -22.02 2.61
N GLY A 176 -11.74 -21.16 2.57
CA GLY A 176 -10.46 -21.50 1.96
C GLY A 176 -10.62 -21.83 0.47
N LYS A 177 -9.84 -22.80 0.01
CA LYS A 177 -9.83 -23.26 -1.38
C LYS A 177 -11.17 -23.77 -1.90
N ASP A 178 -12.04 -24.26 -1.01
CA ASP A 178 -13.29 -24.91 -1.41
C ASP A 178 -14.30 -23.92 -2.04
N CYS A 179 -14.18 -22.62 -1.74
CA CYS A 179 -15.04 -21.61 -2.36
C CYS A 179 -14.47 -21.03 -3.65
N LEU A 180 -13.19 -21.18 -3.95
CA LEU A 180 -12.53 -20.55 -5.08
C LEU A 180 -13.17 -20.88 -6.43
N PRO A 181 -13.49 -22.17 -6.77
CA PRO A 181 -14.06 -22.51 -8.07
C PRO A 181 -15.34 -21.70 -8.36
N TRP A 182 -16.31 -21.75 -7.47
CA TRP A 182 -17.59 -21.11 -7.70
C TRP A 182 -17.53 -19.57 -7.54
N VAL A 183 -16.58 -19.02 -6.76
CA VAL A 183 -16.32 -17.57 -6.72
C VAL A 183 -15.80 -17.08 -8.06
N PHE A 184 -14.85 -17.81 -8.66
CA PHE A 184 -14.29 -17.42 -9.96
C PHE A 184 -15.27 -17.62 -11.11
N ASP A 185 -16.07 -18.69 -11.11
CA ASP A 185 -17.14 -18.89 -12.08
C ASP A 185 -18.17 -17.75 -12.05
N LEU A 186 -18.61 -17.36 -10.84
CA LEU A 186 -19.51 -16.24 -10.66
C LEU A 186 -18.86 -14.91 -11.08
N ALA A 187 -17.58 -14.70 -10.76
CA ALA A 187 -16.85 -13.51 -11.19
C ALA A 187 -16.83 -13.38 -12.72
N GLY A 188 -16.53 -14.48 -13.43
CA GLY A 188 -16.58 -14.53 -14.88
C GLY A 188 -17.98 -14.24 -15.43
N LYS A 189 -19.01 -14.87 -14.84
CA LYS A 189 -20.42 -14.68 -15.22
C LYS A 189 -20.87 -13.21 -15.15
N TYR A 190 -20.39 -12.47 -14.13
CA TYR A 190 -20.78 -11.08 -13.89
C TYR A 190 -19.74 -10.05 -14.39
N GLY A 191 -18.73 -10.48 -15.15
CA GLY A 191 -17.74 -9.59 -15.78
C GLY A 191 -16.82 -8.88 -14.80
N ILE A 192 -16.56 -9.49 -13.64
CA ILE A 192 -15.58 -8.97 -12.68
C ILE A 192 -14.18 -9.15 -13.24
N LYS A 193 -13.42 -8.08 -13.30
CA LYS A 193 -12.03 -8.08 -13.78
C LYS A 193 -11.04 -8.41 -12.69
N VAL A 194 -11.24 -7.88 -11.46
CA VAL A 194 -10.27 -8.02 -10.38
C VAL A 194 -10.95 -8.27 -9.03
N ILE A 195 -10.45 -9.25 -8.30
CA ILE A 195 -10.86 -9.57 -6.94
C ILE A 195 -9.70 -9.32 -5.97
N ALA A 196 -9.88 -8.50 -4.93
CA ALA A 196 -8.95 -8.43 -3.80
C ALA A 196 -9.28 -9.58 -2.83
N MET A 197 -8.34 -10.50 -2.64
CA MET A 197 -8.51 -11.71 -1.83
C MET A 197 -7.40 -11.83 -0.79
N GLU A 198 -7.78 -11.96 0.49
CA GLU A 198 -6.81 -12.07 1.58
C GLU A 198 -6.07 -13.39 1.53
N VAL A 199 -4.75 -13.34 1.69
CA VAL A 199 -3.86 -14.49 1.81
C VAL A 199 -3.11 -14.41 3.15
N THR A 200 -2.94 -15.56 3.81
CA THR A 200 -2.32 -15.65 5.13
C THR A 200 -1.18 -16.66 5.17
N HIS A 201 -1.01 -17.43 4.11
CA HIS A 201 0.02 -18.44 3.94
C HIS A 201 0.44 -18.49 2.46
N GLU A 202 1.67 -18.88 2.19
CA GLU A 202 2.21 -18.99 0.82
C GLU A 202 1.43 -19.99 -0.06
N SER A 203 0.92 -21.08 0.52
CA SER A 203 0.13 -22.06 -0.23
C SER A 203 -1.15 -21.49 -0.83
N HIS A 204 -1.71 -20.42 -0.25
CA HIS A 204 -2.93 -19.80 -0.75
C HIS A 204 -2.75 -19.21 -2.16
N MET A 205 -1.54 -18.72 -2.49
CA MET A 205 -1.25 -18.25 -3.85
C MET A 205 -1.37 -19.39 -4.86
N HIS A 206 -0.82 -20.55 -4.53
CA HIS A 206 -0.90 -21.72 -5.39
C HIS A 206 -2.34 -22.26 -5.53
N GLU A 207 -3.09 -22.26 -4.41
CA GLU A 207 -4.51 -22.67 -4.42
C GLU A 207 -5.35 -21.73 -5.30
N ILE A 208 -5.13 -20.41 -5.21
CA ILE A 208 -5.79 -19.39 -6.02
C ILE A 208 -5.40 -19.55 -7.49
N ASP A 209 -4.10 -19.67 -7.80
CA ASP A 209 -3.61 -19.83 -9.17
C ASP A 209 -4.20 -21.07 -9.84
N LYS A 210 -4.18 -22.20 -9.12
CA LYS A 210 -4.77 -23.44 -9.61
C LYS A 210 -6.26 -23.29 -9.88
N ALA A 211 -7.04 -22.74 -8.95
CA ALA A 211 -8.47 -22.56 -9.12
C ALA A 211 -8.81 -21.58 -10.26
N LEU A 212 -8.02 -20.51 -10.45
CA LEU A 212 -8.16 -19.61 -11.59
C LEU A 212 -7.88 -20.32 -12.90
N ALA A 213 -6.83 -21.14 -12.97
CA ALA A 213 -6.50 -21.91 -14.16
C ALA A 213 -7.60 -22.91 -14.50
N ASP A 214 -8.11 -23.65 -13.51
CA ASP A 214 -9.20 -24.62 -13.66
C ASP A 214 -10.51 -23.95 -14.15
N ALA A 215 -10.77 -22.67 -13.76
CA ALA A 215 -11.90 -21.87 -14.21
C ALA A 215 -11.66 -21.12 -15.55
N GLY A 216 -10.51 -21.29 -16.19
CA GLY A 216 -10.15 -20.59 -17.43
C GLY A 216 -9.73 -19.13 -17.25
N ARG A 217 -9.27 -18.73 -16.06
CA ARG A 217 -8.81 -17.37 -15.69
C ARG A 217 -9.81 -16.27 -16.02
N PRO A 218 -11.03 -16.33 -15.49
CA PRO A 218 -12.09 -15.38 -15.84
C PRO A 218 -11.87 -13.98 -15.27
N CYS A 219 -10.99 -13.84 -14.27
CA CYS A 219 -10.64 -12.59 -13.61
C CYS A 219 -9.20 -12.64 -13.09
N GLY A 220 -8.68 -11.49 -12.64
CA GLY A 220 -7.43 -11.40 -11.89
C GLY A 220 -7.67 -11.35 -10.38
N VAL A 221 -6.61 -11.62 -9.61
CA VAL A 221 -6.63 -11.54 -8.14
C VAL A 221 -5.51 -10.61 -7.67
N ILE A 222 -5.83 -9.69 -6.76
CA ILE A 222 -4.86 -8.93 -5.97
C ILE A 222 -4.68 -9.68 -4.65
N MET A 223 -3.44 -10.12 -4.35
CA MET A 223 -3.10 -10.79 -3.10
C MET A 223 -3.13 -9.79 -1.95
N GLN A 224 -4.18 -9.82 -1.14
CA GLN A 224 -4.34 -8.92 -0.01
C GLN A 224 -3.61 -9.49 1.21
N ILE A 225 -2.63 -8.74 1.71
CA ILE A 225 -1.94 -9.04 2.96
C ILE A 225 -2.64 -8.27 4.06
N GLY A 226 -3.31 -9.00 4.94
CA GLY A 226 -4.06 -8.42 6.06
C GLY A 226 -3.15 -7.78 7.10
N THR A 227 -3.72 -6.88 7.88
CA THR A 227 -3.00 -6.06 8.88
C THR A 227 -2.24 -6.89 9.94
N ARG A 228 -2.68 -8.13 10.20
CA ARG A 228 -1.98 -9.05 11.12
C ARG A 228 -0.71 -9.65 10.53
N ASN A 229 -0.61 -9.66 9.19
CA ASN A 229 0.50 -10.23 8.42
C ASN A 229 1.43 -9.16 7.83
N THR A 230 1.25 -7.87 8.15
CA THR A 230 2.13 -6.80 7.66
C THR A 230 3.59 -7.00 8.05
N GLN A 231 3.84 -7.62 9.21
CA GLN A 231 5.19 -7.95 9.69
C GLN A 231 5.54 -9.45 9.55
N ASN A 232 4.76 -10.20 8.78
CA ASN A 232 5.10 -11.58 8.41
C ASN A 232 6.04 -11.55 7.19
N PHE A 233 7.31 -11.26 7.45
CA PHE A 233 8.30 -11.02 6.39
C PHE A 233 8.49 -12.23 5.47
N GLU A 234 8.33 -13.45 5.96
CA GLU A 234 8.43 -14.64 5.10
C GLU A 234 7.25 -14.73 4.11
N LEU A 235 6.03 -14.38 4.55
CA LEU A 235 4.88 -14.27 3.66
C LEU A 235 5.08 -13.14 2.63
N LEU A 236 5.61 -11.98 3.06
CA LEU A 236 5.91 -10.87 2.16
C LEU A 236 6.92 -11.28 1.08
N LYS A 237 8.00 -11.96 1.47
CA LYS A 237 9.00 -12.49 0.52
C LYS A 237 8.38 -13.51 -0.44
N ALA A 238 7.57 -14.44 0.08
CA ALA A 238 6.92 -15.44 -0.77
C ALA A 238 6.01 -14.80 -1.83
N ILE A 239 5.18 -13.80 -1.45
CA ILE A 239 4.34 -13.04 -2.37
C ILE A 239 5.19 -12.18 -3.31
N GLY A 240 6.32 -11.63 -2.82
CA GLY A 240 7.24 -10.81 -3.61
C GLY A 240 7.96 -11.56 -4.73
N LYS A 241 8.20 -12.87 -4.57
CA LYS A 241 8.92 -13.71 -5.56
C LYS A 241 8.15 -13.94 -6.86
N GLN A 242 6.88 -13.63 -6.90
CA GLN A 242 6.06 -13.69 -8.10
C GLN A 242 5.56 -12.30 -8.51
N SER A 243 5.41 -12.05 -9.80
CA SER A 243 4.93 -10.78 -10.37
C SER A 243 3.64 -10.92 -11.17
N GLU A 244 3.03 -12.10 -11.18
CA GLU A 244 1.77 -12.36 -11.88
C GLU A 244 0.59 -11.69 -11.18
N TYR A 245 0.60 -11.68 -9.85
CA TYR A 245 -0.47 -11.12 -9.02
C TYR A 245 0.03 -9.88 -8.27
N PRO A 246 -0.63 -8.72 -8.42
CA PRO A 246 -0.35 -7.57 -7.58
C PRO A 246 -0.61 -7.86 -6.11
N ALA A 247 0.04 -7.10 -5.23
CA ALA A 247 -0.15 -7.18 -3.79
C ALA A 247 -0.86 -5.93 -3.25
N LEU A 248 -1.81 -6.12 -2.33
CA LEU A 248 -2.38 -5.06 -1.51
C LEU A 248 -1.93 -5.27 -0.07
N LEU A 249 -1.04 -4.40 0.41
CA LEU A 249 -0.54 -4.46 1.78
C LEU A 249 -1.33 -3.51 2.69
N LYS A 250 -2.06 -4.08 3.64
CA LYS A 250 -2.73 -3.29 4.68
C LYS A 250 -1.74 -2.84 5.75
N ARG A 251 -1.84 -1.59 6.18
CA ARG A 251 -1.10 -1.08 7.33
C ARG A 251 -1.22 -1.99 8.54
N GLY A 252 -0.13 -2.22 9.23
CA GLY A 252 -0.09 -3.06 10.43
C GLY A 252 -0.69 -2.37 11.67
N PHE A 253 -1.12 -3.18 12.64
CA PHE A 253 -1.62 -2.68 13.91
C PHE A 253 -0.50 -2.09 14.76
N GLY A 254 -0.69 -0.86 15.23
CA GLY A 254 0.19 -0.25 16.24
C GLY A 254 1.64 -0.01 15.80
N ILE A 255 1.94 -0.18 14.50
CA ILE A 255 3.26 0.13 13.93
C ILE A 255 3.23 1.47 13.21
N THR A 256 4.38 2.10 13.09
CA THR A 256 4.52 3.38 12.41
C THR A 256 4.20 3.26 10.91
N LEU A 257 3.93 4.40 10.27
CA LEU A 257 3.78 4.44 8.82
C LEU A 257 5.06 3.94 8.13
N ASN A 258 6.22 4.37 8.63
CA ASN A 258 7.52 3.99 8.11
C ASN A 258 7.75 2.48 8.12
N GLU A 259 7.49 1.81 9.25
CA GLU A 259 7.58 0.35 9.35
C GLU A 259 6.64 -0.36 8.39
N SER A 260 5.43 0.18 8.17
CA SER A 260 4.49 -0.39 7.21
C SER A 260 4.92 -0.19 5.76
N LEU A 261 5.55 0.95 5.42
CA LEU A 261 6.09 1.19 4.09
C LEU A 261 7.34 0.35 3.83
N ASN A 262 8.18 0.12 4.83
CA ASN A 262 9.28 -0.84 4.75
C ASN A 262 8.80 -2.28 4.55
N ALA A 263 7.67 -2.65 5.14
CA ALA A 263 7.03 -3.94 4.85
C ALA A 263 6.60 -4.06 3.37
N ALA A 264 6.12 -2.98 2.75
CA ALA A 264 5.83 -2.96 1.32
C ALA A 264 7.11 -3.13 0.47
N GLU A 265 8.23 -2.57 0.91
CA GLU A 265 9.52 -2.70 0.22
C GLU A 265 10.01 -4.16 0.19
N TYR A 266 9.67 -5.01 1.18
CA TYR A 266 9.99 -6.45 1.11
C TYR A 266 9.37 -7.13 -0.11
N LEU A 267 8.15 -6.78 -0.50
CA LEU A 267 7.52 -7.30 -1.72
C LEU A 267 8.32 -6.91 -2.97
N ALA A 268 8.67 -5.64 -3.05
CA ALA A 268 9.40 -5.09 -4.20
C ALA A 268 10.84 -5.59 -4.29
N SER A 269 11.51 -5.79 -3.15
CA SER A 269 12.90 -6.30 -3.11
C SER A 269 13.05 -7.73 -3.60
N GLU A 270 11.96 -8.52 -3.55
CA GLU A 270 11.92 -9.88 -4.11
C GLU A 270 11.48 -9.91 -5.59
N GLY A 271 11.05 -8.77 -6.16
CA GLY A 271 10.72 -8.62 -7.58
C GLY A 271 9.31 -8.13 -7.90
N ASN A 272 8.38 -8.13 -6.94
CA ASN A 272 7.00 -7.67 -7.17
C ASN A 272 6.82 -6.21 -6.74
N SER A 273 6.98 -5.29 -7.67
CA SER A 273 6.73 -3.85 -7.46
C SER A 273 5.27 -3.42 -7.70
N GLN A 274 4.39 -4.35 -8.06
CA GLN A 274 2.95 -4.09 -8.24
C GLN A 274 2.24 -4.06 -6.89
N VAL A 275 2.52 -3.04 -6.08
CA VAL A 275 2.06 -2.94 -4.69
C VAL A 275 1.10 -1.77 -4.52
N ILE A 276 -0.05 -2.03 -3.87
CA ILE A 276 -1.01 -1.05 -3.39
C ILE A 276 -0.87 -0.97 -1.87
N PHE A 277 -0.68 0.24 -1.33
CA PHE A 277 -0.63 0.43 0.12
C PHE A 277 -2.01 0.82 0.67
N CYS A 278 -2.48 0.12 1.72
CA CYS A 278 -3.83 0.33 2.25
C CYS A 278 -3.80 0.87 3.68
N LEU A 279 -4.29 2.10 3.84
CA LEU A 279 -4.63 2.69 5.12
C LEU A 279 -5.97 2.11 5.61
N ARG A 280 -6.04 1.70 6.88
CA ARG A 280 -7.21 0.99 7.44
C ARG A 280 -7.45 1.30 8.92
N GLY A 281 -6.91 2.42 9.36
CA GLY A 281 -6.93 2.84 10.75
C GLY A 281 -5.82 2.19 11.59
N MET A 282 -5.42 2.88 12.63
CA MET A 282 -4.45 2.45 13.62
C MET A 282 -5.15 1.96 14.88
N LYS A 283 -4.73 0.81 15.42
CA LYS A 283 -5.22 0.35 16.71
C LYS A 283 -4.73 1.29 17.81
N SER A 284 -5.66 2.03 18.40
CA SER A 284 -5.38 3.00 19.44
C SER A 284 -6.64 3.22 20.28
N GLU A 285 -6.48 3.46 21.57
CA GLU A 285 -7.58 3.86 22.46
C GLU A 285 -8.15 5.24 22.09
N PHE A 286 -7.35 6.08 21.43
CA PHE A 286 -7.79 7.38 20.93
C PHE A 286 -8.74 7.29 19.71
N GLY A 287 -8.94 6.11 19.16
CA GLY A 287 -9.86 5.87 18.04
C GLY A 287 -11.33 5.72 18.47
N ALA A 288 -11.59 5.50 19.74
CA ALA A 288 -12.96 5.30 20.24
C ALA A 288 -13.88 6.51 19.92
N PRO A 289 -15.14 6.31 19.54
CA PRO A 289 -15.87 5.04 19.49
C PRO A 289 -15.60 4.16 18.27
N HIS A 290 -14.86 4.65 17.26
CA HIS A 290 -14.52 3.85 16.11
C HIS A 290 -13.63 2.65 16.48
N ARG A 291 -13.68 1.60 15.67
CA ARG A 291 -12.87 0.38 15.86
C ARG A 291 -11.38 0.67 15.90
N ASN A 292 -10.94 1.65 15.12
CA ASN A 292 -9.56 2.12 15.04
C ASN A 292 -9.55 3.64 14.82
N MET A 293 -8.42 4.28 15.15
CA MET A 293 -8.20 5.66 14.78
C MET A 293 -8.10 5.77 13.25
N VAL A 294 -9.00 6.50 12.61
CA VAL A 294 -9.01 6.73 11.15
C VAL A 294 -7.74 7.48 10.74
N ASP A 295 -7.01 6.94 9.76
CA ASP A 295 -5.68 7.43 9.37
C ASP A 295 -5.62 7.99 7.93
N PHE A 296 -6.76 8.30 7.33
CA PHE A 296 -6.84 8.66 5.90
C PHE A 296 -6.23 10.03 5.57
N ALA A 297 -6.02 10.89 6.56
CA ALA A 297 -5.22 12.11 6.40
C ALA A 297 -3.76 11.81 5.97
N GLN A 298 -3.31 10.56 6.10
CA GLN A 298 -1.97 10.13 5.65
C GLN A 298 -1.89 9.75 4.16
N VAL A 299 -3.01 9.73 3.42
CA VAL A 299 -3.01 9.46 1.96
C VAL A 299 -1.97 10.33 1.22
N PRO A 300 -1.97 11.67 1.32
CA PRO A 300 -0.98 12.50 0.63
C PRO A 300 0.44 12.27 1.14
N THR A 301 0.63 11.89 2.40
CA THR A 301 1.95 11.54 2.94
C THR A 301 2.51 10.28 2.29
N VAL A 302 1.71 9.23 2.16
CA VAL A 302 2.12 8.00 1.46
C VAL A 302 2.46 8.30 0.00
N LYS A 303 1.64 9.09 -0.70
CA LYS A 303 1.89 9.50 -2.10
C LYS A 303 3.14 10.35 -2.25
N ARG A 304 3.48 11.18 -1.26
CA ARG A 304 4.71 11.98 -1.25
C ARG A 304 5.95 11.11 -1.04
N LEU A 305 5.86 10.10 -0.18
CA LEU A 305 6.97 9.23 0.16
C LEU A 305 7.18 8.13 -0.88
N THR A 306 6.11 7.67 -1.53
CA THR A 306 6.16 6.50 -2.41
C THR A 306 5.46 6.73 -3.75
N ARG A 307 5.67 5.80 -4.69
CA ARG A 307 5.00 5.75 -5.98
C ARG A 307 3.80 4.80 -5.99
N MET A 308 3.49 4.19 -4.86
CA MET A 308 2.38 3.26 -4.74
C MET A 308 1.03 3.98 -4.88
N PRO A 309 0.03 3.38 -5.55
CA PRO A 309 -1.35 3.76 -5.37
C PRO A 309 -1.79 3.51 -3.92
N VAL A 310 -2.65 4.39 -3.39
CA VAL A 310 -3.08 4.34 -1.99
C VAL A 310 -4.53 3.90 -1.90
N CYS A 311 -4.75 2.78 -1.22
CA CYS A 311 -6.06 2.27 -0.85
C CYS A 311 -6.47 2.80 0.53
N ILE A 312 -7.78 2.95 0.75
CA ILE A 312 -8.38 3.15 2.07
C ILE A 312 -9.38 2.03 2.36
N ASP A 313 -9.46 1.61 3.62
CA ASP A 313 -10.41 0.62 4.11
C ASP A 313 -11.24 1.22 5.26
N PRO A 314 -12.33 1.93 4.94
CA PRO A 314 -13.17 2.59 5.92
C PRO A 314 -13.91 1.59 6.82
N SER A 315 -14.34 0.45 6.30
CA SER A 315 -15.05 -0.57 7.07
C SER A 315 -14.26 -1.06 8.27
N HIS A 316 -12.95 -1.27 8.11
CA HIS A 316 -12.09 -1.71 9.19
C HIS A 316 -11.49 -0.56 10.01
N SER A 317 -11.63 0.69 9.57
CA SER A 317 -11.28 1.87 10.36
C SER A 317 -12.41 2.23 11.31
N VAL A 318 -13.63 2.45 10.81
CA VAL A 318 -14.82 2.84 11.58
C VAL A 318 -15.39 1.65 12.36
N GLY A 319 -15.71 0.55 11.68
CA GLY A 319 -16.12 -0.71 12.31
C GLY A 319 -17.58 -0.78 12.73
N SER A 320 -18.41 0.22 12.38
CA SER A 320 -19.83 0.30 12.69
C SER A 320 -20.62 0.94 11.55
N ARG A 321 -21.94 1.01 11.71
CA ARG A 321 -22.88 1.68 10.79
C ARG A 321 -23.62 2.82 11.49
N ASP A 322 -22.93 3.51 12.39
CA ASP A 322 -23.50 4.66 13.09
C ASP A 322 -23.79 5.79 12.10
N ILE A 323 -24.91 6.48 12.36
CA ILE A 323 -25.40 7.57 11.51
C ILE A 323 -25.12 8.89 12.23
N ALA A 324 -24.45 9.80 11.55
CA ALA A 324 -24.21 11.15 12.02
C ALA A 324 -25.49 12.01 12.01
N PRO A 325 -25.54 13.15 12.72
CA PRO A 325 -26.73 14.00 12.80
C PRO A 325 -27.25 14.53 11.45
N ASP A 326 -26.42 14.55 10.42
CA ASP A 326 -26.78 14.92 9.04
C ASP A 326 -27.45 13.78 8.24
N GLY A 327 -27.60 12.59 8.86
CA GLY A 327 -28.22 11.43 8.25
C GLY A 327 -27.27 10.55 7.42
N VAL A 328 -25.98 10.90 7.34
CA VAL A 328 -24.95 10.13 6.61
C VAL A 328 -24.26 9.18 7.57
N LEU A 329 -23.92 7.98 7.09
CA LEU A 329 -23.14 7.02 7.88
C LEU A 329 -21.72 7.56 8.14
N GLU A 330 -21.21 7.41 9.37
CA GLU A 330 -19.85 7.81 9.73
C GLU A 330 -18.78 7.13 8.83
N LEU A 331 -19.06 5.90 8.41
CA LEU A 331 -18.24 5.19 7.43
C LEU A 331 -18.16 5.93 6.09
N CYS A 332 -19.28 6.52 5.62
CA CYS A 332 -19.29 7.29 4.37
C CYS A 332 -18.51 8.60 4.53
N HIS A 333 -18.64 9.30 5.67
CA HIS A 333 -17.82 10.47 5.98
C HIS A 333 -16.32 10.14 5.98
N ALA A 334 -15.92 9.05 6.64
CA ALA A 334 -14.52 8.61 6.65
C ALA A 334 -14.05 8.25 5.23
N THR A 335 -14.89 7.61 4.42
CA THR A 335 -14.56 7.27 3.03
C THR A 335 -14.36 8.53 2.19
N ALA A 336 -15.30 9.47 2.28
CA ALA A 336 -15.22 10.75 1.56
C ALA A 336 -13.95 11.52 1.96
N GLN A 337 -13.59 11.56 3.24
CA GLN A 337 -12.33 12.15 3.72
C GLN A 337 -11.11 11.57 2.99
N GLY A 338 -11.03 10.25 2.88
CA GLY A 338 -9.90 9.60 2.22
C GLY A 338 -9.87 9.82 0.70
N VAL A 339 -11.04 9.82 0.04
CA VAL A 339 -11.14 10.12 -1.39
C VAL A 339 -10.79 11.59 -1.67
N LEU A 340 -11.26 12.51 -0.81
CA LEU A 340 -10.94 13.94 -0.89
C LEU A 340 -9.44 14.22 -0.60
N ALA A 341 -8.76 13.34 0.15
CA ALA A 341 -7.32 13.37 0.36
C ALA A 341 -6.53 12.75 -0.82
N GLY A 342 -7.21 12.16 -1.82
CA GLY A 342 -6.61 11.64 -3.04
C GLY A 342 -6.36 10.13 -3.04
N ALA A 343 -7.14 9.35 -2.31
CA ALA A 343 -7.08 7.88 -2.39
C ALA A 343 -7.31 7.37 -3.82
N ASN A 344 -6.71 6.24 -4.14
CA ASN A 344 -6.73 5.61 -5.47
C ASN A 344 -7.58 4.33 -5.50
N MET A 345 -7.89 3.81 -4.33
CA MET A 345 -8.74 2.64 -4.17
C MET A 345 -9.52 2.75 -2.85
N VAL A 346 -10.77 2.31 -2.89
CA VAL A 346 -11.61 2.13 -1.69
C VAL A 346 -11.93 0.65 -1.57
N LEU A 347 -11.55 0.04 -0.46
CA LEU A 347 -11.85 -1.34 -0.12
C LEU A 347 -12.94 -1.33 0.97
N VAL A 348 -14.17 -1.67 0.63
CA VAL A 348 -15.32 -1.50 1.51
C VAL A 348 -16.18 -2.76 1.61
N ASP A 349 -16.68 -3.02 2.82
CA ASP A 349 -17.51 -4.17 3.11
C ASP A 349 -18.96 -3.88 2.71
N PHE A 350 -19.47 -4.69 1.78
CA PHE A 350 -20.88 -4.78 1.41
C PHE A 350 -21.37 -6.21 1.59
N HIS A 351 -22.63 -6.37 1.99
CA HIS A 351 -23.22 -7.68 2.14
C HIS A 351 -24.71 -7.64 1.84
N PRO A 352 -25.29 -8.62 1.08
CA PRO A 352 -26.73 -8.68 0.80
C PRO A 352 -27.62 -8.73 2.06
N ALA A 353 -27.09 -9.38 3.11
CA ALA A 353 -27.77 -9.52 4.41
C ALA A 353 -26.76 -9.39 5.56
N PRO A 354 -26.36 -8.16 5.96
CA PRO A 354 -25.31 -7.95 6.97
C PRO A 354 -25.49 -8.70 8.28
N THR A 355 -26.75 -8.84 8.74
CA THR A 355 -27.09 -9.59 9.97
C THR A 355 -26.83 -11.09 9.87
N LYS A 356 -26.65 -11.63 8.66
CA LYS A 356 -26.34 -13.04 8.40
C LYS A 356 -24.87 -13.25 8.00
N ALA A 357 -24.09 -12.17 7.87
CA ALA A 357 -22.69 -12.27 7.49
C ALA A 357 -21.88 -13.05 8.53
N LEU A 358 -21.07 -13.98 8.08
CA LEU A 358 -20.20 -14.81 8.96
C LEU A 358 -19.07 -14.01 9.59
N VAL A 359 -18.70 -12.87 8.96
CA VAL A 359 -17.62 -11.99 9.40
C VAL A 359 -17.98 -10.53 9.14
N ASP A 360 -17.70 -9.68 10.12
CA ASP A 360 -17.74 -8.21 10.02
C ASP A 360 -19.12 -7.65 9.56
N GLY A 361 -20.22 -8.35 9.87
CA GLY A 361 -21.58 -7.91 9.54
C GLY A 361 -21.96 -6.53 10.07
N PRO A 362 -21.61 -6.16 11.33
CA PRO A 362 -21.99 -4.85 11.89
C PRO A 362 -21.50 -3.64 11.11
N GLN A 363 -20.45 -3.76 10.33
CA GLN A 363 -19.85 -2.67 9.54
C GLN A 363 -20.22 -2.72 8.05
N ALA A 364 -20.77 -3.85 7.58
CA ALA A 364 -21.05 -4.04 6.15
C ALA A 364 -22.23 -3.21 5.70
N LEU A 365 -22.08 -2.49 4.58
CA LEU A 365 -23.16 -1.79 3.91
C LEU A 365 -24.10 -2.79 3.22
N THR A 366 -25.36 -2.41 3.05
CA THR A 366 -26.37 -3.18 2.31
C THR A 366 -26.30 -2.87 0.81
N LEU A 367 -26.84 -3.75 -0.04
CA LEU A 367 -26.87 -3.51 -1.48
C LEU A 367 -27.66 -2.26 -1.89
N ASN A 368 -28.68 -1.87 -1.10
CA ASN A 368 -29.44 -0.65 -1.36
C ASN A 368 -28.62 0.63 -1.11
N GLU A 369 -27.54 0.54 -0.37
CA GLU A 369 -26.63 1.66 -0.11
C GLU A 369 -25.53 1.78 -1.17
N LEU A 370 -25.44 0.85 -2.13
CA LEU A 370 -24.37 0.86 -3.12
C LEU A 370 -24.45 2.09 -4.05
N GLU A 371 -25.60 2.35 -4.63
CA GLU A 371 -25.78 3.49 -5.53
C GLU A 371 -25.55 4.85 -4.84
N PRO A 372 -26.17 5.17 -3.66
CA PRO A 372 -25.86 6.40 -2.97
C PRO A 372 -24.39 6.50 -2.53
N PHE A 373 -23.76 5.39 -2.12
CA PHE A 373 -22.34 5.36 -1.79
C PHE A 373 -21.47 5.73 -3.01
N LEU A 374 -21.77 5.20 -4.19
CA LEU A 374 -21.01 5.51 -5.40
C LEU A 374 -21.14 6.98 -5.80
N LYS A 375 -22.34 7.56 -5.69
CA LYS A 375 -22.59 8.99 -5.95
C LYS A 375 -21.80 9.89 -4.98
N ASP A 376 -21.77 9.52 -3.70
CA ASP A 376 -20.99 10.25 -2.69
C ASP A 376 -19.48 10.20 -3.03
N MET A 377 -18.96 9.03 -3.43
CA MET A 377 -17.57 8.89 -3.85
C MET A 377 -17.25 9.68 -5.13
N GLU A 378 -18.18 9.78 -6.07
CA GLU A 378 -18.03 10.63 -7.25
C GLU A 378 -17.91 12.11 -6.89
N ILE A 379 -18.78 12.60 -5.97
CA ILE A 379 -18.72 13.98 -5.45
C ILE A 379 -17.37 14.24 -4.77
N ALA A 380 -16.94 13.36 -3.87
CA ALA A 380 -15.66 13.49 -3.18
C ALA A 380 -14.47 13.48 -4.16
N ARG A 381 -14.50 12.61 -5.19
CA ARG A 381 -13.45 12.55 -6.22
C ARG A 381 -13.42 13.81 -7.06
N LYS A 382 -14.56 14.32 -7.49
CA LYS A 382 -14.65 15.56 -8.25
C LYS A 382 -14.07 16.74 -7.45
N ALA A 383 -14.47 16.86 -6.18
CA ALA A 383 -13.95 17.90 -5.29
C ALA A 383 -12.43 17.77 -5.08
N TYR A 384 -11.88 16.55 -4.99
CA TYR A 384 -10.42 16.34 -4.95
C TYR A 384 -9.74 16.90 -6.20
N LEU A 385 -10.24 16.57 -7.39
CA LEU A 385 -9.65 17.00 -8.66
C LEU A 385 -9.70 18.53 -8.82
N GLU A 386 -10.83 19.14 -8.49
CA GLU A 386 -10.99 20.60 -8.49
C GLU A 386 -9.98 21.28 -7.54
N ARG A 387 -9.81 20.76 -6.33
CA ARG A 387 -8.83 21.29 -5.36
C ARG A 387 -7.39 21.17 -5.88
N VAL A 388 -7.04 20.07 -6.53
CA VAL A 388 -5.70 19.88 -7.12
C VAL A 388 -5.43 20.93 -8.19
N THR A 389 -6.40 21.21 -9.08
CA THR A 389 -6.28 22.24 -10.11
C THR A 389 -6.01 23.62 -9.51
N VAL A 390 -6.78 24.01 -8.48
CA VAL A 390 -6.59 25.32 -7.80
C VAL A 390 -5.15 25.51 -7.28
N TRP A 391 -4.50 24.45 -6.80
CA TRP A 391 -3.13 24.53 -6.28
C TRP A 391 -2.04 24.36 -7.35
N GLN A 392 -2.37 23.81 -8.52
CA GLN A 392 -1.45 23.73 -9.65
C GLN A 392 -1.36 25.06 -10.43
N ASP A 393 -2.42 25.86 -10.37
CA ASP A 393 -2.52 27.16 -11.05
C ASP A 393 -2.03 28.32 -10.16
N ALA A 394 -1.67 28.06 -8.89
CA ALA A 394 -1.17 29.05 -7.93
C ALA A 394 0.35 29.12 -7.91
#